data_7f5d0550698fcab03f5ccb3717ce27a3
#
_entry.id   7f5d0550698fcab03f5ccb3717ce27a3
#
_cell.length_a   1.000
_cell.length_b   1.000
_cell.length_c   1.000
_cell.angle_alpha   90.00
_cell.angle_beta   90.00
_cell.angle_gamma   90.00
#
_symmetry.space_group_name_H-M   'P 1'
#
loop_
_entity.id
_entity.type
_entity.pdbx_description
1 polymer ?
#
loop_
_entity_poly.entity_id
_entity_poly.type
_entity_poly.pdbx_seq_one_letter_code
_entity_poly.pdbx_strand_id
1 'polypeptide(L)'
;SLYLVSFMNLEVLLSCMYQEDMGIAVRARVQSDLLIINQCNKNGIDEVTDGVHHIRMISSTERGLSKSRNMALENACGDICLICDDDEIFEEGYKDAIIKVFEQMPKADVITFALHHPQRKFPNHCKKLGYIGALKSCSFQIAFRREKVLEKNIRFDVKMGSGTGNGGGEENKFLMDCLRSGLKLWYVPVLIATVGQSNSQWFKGHTDQFFRNRGWVNRRLLGLIGAWAYAFYYSVVKHPHYKKDNSFLH
;
A
#
# COMPACT_ATOMS: atom_id res chain seq x y z
N SER A 1 -40.35 3.13 8.73
CA SER A 1 -39.15 2.47 8.25
C SER A 1 -37.94 3.27 8.73
N LEU A 2 -37.35 2.85 9.84
CA LEU A 2 -36.06 3.38 10.31
C LEU A 2 -35.01 2.97 9.29
N TYR A 3 -34.53 3.90 8.47
CA TYR A 3 -33.28 3.73 7.74
C TYR A 3 -32.17 3.61 8.77
N LEU A 4 -31.68 2.41 9.00
CA LEU A 4 -30.37 2.19 9.61
C LEU A 4 -29.36 2.86 8.67
N VAL A 5 -28.94 4.04 8.98
CA VAL A 5 -27.78 4.66 8.36
C VAL A 5 -26.59 3.81 8.80
N SER A 6 -26.22 2.85 7.99
CA SER A 6 -24.97 2.11 8.19
C SER A 6 -23.83 3.09 7.94
N PHE A 7 -23.26 3.59 9.01
CA PHE A 7 -22.04 4.40 8.90
C PHE A 7 -20.91 3.47 8.49
N MET A 8 -20.31 3.72 7.32
CA MET A 8 -19.10 3.02 6.90
C MET A 8 -18.01 3.26 7.94
N ASN A 9 -17.32 2.20 8.35
CA ASN A 9 -16.17 2.32 9.22
C ASN A 9 -14.85 2.17 8.45
N LEU A 10 -13.83 2.91 8.89
CA LEU A 10 -12.47 2.85 8.39
C LEU A 10 -11.61 2.05 9.37
N GLU A 11 -10.90 1.05 8.86
CA GLU A 11 -9.87 0.33 9.59
C GLU A 11 -8.52 0.49 8.90
N VAL A 12 -7.54 0.98 9.65
CA VAL A 12 -6.15 1.06 9.19
C VAL A 12 -5.50 -0.31 9.33
N LEU A 13 -4.83 -0.78 8.28
CA LEU A 13 -4.10 -2.05 8.24
C LEU A 13 -2.60 -1.75 8.27
N LEU A 14 -2.02 -1.78 9.46
CA LEU A 14 -0.64 -1.39 9.71
C LEU A 14 0.27 -2.63 9.78
N SER A 15 1.29 -2.66 8.93
CA SER A 15 2.34 -3.69 8.96
C SER A 15 3.60 -3.15 9.61
N CYS A 16 4.10 -3.83 10.63
CA CYS A 16 5.31 -3.44 11.36
C CYS A 16 6.12 -4.66 11.83
N MET A 17 7.26 -4.39 12.44
CA MET A 17 8.13 -5.43 13.01
C MET A 17 8.54 -5.06 14.43
N TYR A 18 8.65 -6.10 15.28
CA TYR A 18 9.25 -6.03 16.63
C TYR A 18 8.68 -4.92 17.52
N GLN A 19 7.37 -4.65 17.43
CA GLN A 19 6.72 -3.78 18.40
C GLN A 19 6.48 -4.55 19.70
N GLU A 20 6.79 -3.91 20.82
CA GLU A 20 6.58 -4.48 22.16
C GLU A 20 5.13 -4.28 22.62
N ASP A 21 4.51 -3.19 22.18
CA ASP A 21 3.15 -2.77 22.50
C ASP A 21 2.44 -2.09 21.31
N MET A 22 1.23 -1.60 21.55
CA MET A 22 0.42 -0.87 20.56
C MET A 22 0.74 0.65 20.49
N GLY A 23 1.81 1.13 21.10
CA GLY A 23 2.21 2.55 21.09
C GLY A 23 2.45 3.13 19.70
N ILE A 24 2.61 2.27 18.69
CA ILE A 24 2.67 2.69 17.28
C ILE A 24 1.37 3.40 16.85
N ALA A 25 0.21 3.06 17.41
CA ALA A 25 -1.05 3.72 17.12
C ALA A 25 -1.00 5.21 17.48
N VAL A 26 -0.39 5.54 18.61
CA VAL A 26 -0.21 6.93 19.06
C VAL A 26 0.83 7.65 18.21
N ARG A 27 1.96 7.00 17.91
CA ARG A 27 3.01 7.60 17.07
C ARG A 27 2.52 7.92 15.65
N ALA A 28 1.71 7.04 15.06
CA ALA A 28 1.08 7.25 13.76
C ALA A 28 -0.15 8.17 13.82
N ARG A 29 -0.59 8.62 15.00
CA ARG A 29 -1.81 9.44 15.23
C ARG A 29 -3.06 8.80 14.64
N VAL A 30 -3.23 7.51 14.85
CA VAL A 30 -4.41 6.79 14.35
C VAL A 30 -5.65 7.26 15.12
N GLN A 31 -6.72 7.62 14.38
CA GLN A 31 -8.01 8.09 14.88
C GLN A 31 -9.17 7.28 14.25
N SER A 32 -8.95 5.99 14.06
CA SER A 32 -9.91 5.03 13.50
C SER A 32 -9.68 3.66 14.10
N ASP A 33 -10.47 2.66 13.71
CA ASP A 33 -10.13 1.29 14.01
C ASP A 33 -8.77 0.94 13.39
N LEU A 34 -8.02 0.07 14.04
CA LEU A 34 -6.66 -0.27 13.65
C LEU A 34 -6.40 -1.77 13.83
N LEU A 35 -5.89 -2.39 12.78
CA LEU A 35 -5.33 -3.74 12.82
C LEU A 35 -3.83 -3.65 12.57
N ILE A 36 -3.04 -4.02 13.58
CA ILE A 36 -1.58 -4.09 13.53
C ILE A 36 -1.17 -5.53 13.28
N ILE A 37 -0.38 -5.77 12.24
CA ILE A 37 0.32 -7.04 12.04
C ILE A 37 1.78 -6.83 12.42
N ASN A 38 2.14 -7.36 13.58
CA ASN A 38 3.47 -7.23 14.17
C ASN A 38 4.30 -8.49 13.91
N GLN A 39 5.22 -8.41 12.97
CA GLN A 39 6.13 -9.51 12.65
C GLN A 39 7.25 -9.58 13.70
N CYS A 40 7.15 -10.52 14.63
CA CYS A 40 8.08 -10.67 15.76
C CYS A 40 8.35 -12.15 16.09
N ASN A 41 9.03 -12.43 17.19
CA ASN A 41 9.44 -13.81 17.55
C ASN A 41 8.39 -14.57 18.40
N LYS A 42 7.16 -14.05 18.47
CA LYS A 42 6.05 -14.70 19.19
C LYS A 42 4.77 -14.63 18.37
N ASN A 43 3.84 -15.53 18.64
CA ASN A 43 2.47 -15.45 18.15
C ASN A 43 1.57 -14.99 19.31
N GLY A 44 0.58 -14.17 19.00
CA GLY A 44 -0.38 -13.67 19.99
C GLY A 44 -1.36 -12.68 19.39
N ILE A 45 -2.43 -12.41 20.11
CA ILE A 45 -3.43 -11.41 19.76
C ILE A 45 -3.65 -10.55 21.02
N ASP A 46 -3.50 -9.25 20.84
CA ASP A 46 -3.78 -8.25 21.87
C ASP A 46 -4.85 -7.28 21.33
N GLU A 47 -5.79 -6.89 22.15
CA GLU A 47 -6.89 -5.99 21.76
C GLU A 47 -7.11 -4.96 22.85
N VAL A 48 -7.41 -3.73 22.43
CA VAL A 48 -7.76 -2.62 23.32
C VAL A 48 -8.79 -1.73 22.63
N THR A 49 -9.67 -1.11 23.44
CA THR A 49 -10.59 -0.08 22.97
C THR A 49 -10.22 1.24 23.64
N ASP A 50 -9.97 2.28 22.87
CA ASP A 50 -9.66 3.63 23.38
C ASP A 50 -10.93 4.46 23.70
N GLY A 51 -12.06 3.78 23.89
CA GLY A 51 -13.38 4.35 24.14
C GLY A 51 -14.23 4.51 22.86
N VAL A 52 -13.62 4.66 21.70
CA VAL A 52 -14.30 4.86 20.41
C VAL A 52 -13.80 3.89 19.33
N HIS A 53 -12.48 3.65 19.31
CA HIS A 53 -11.83 2.86 18.28
C HIS A 53 -11.35 1.52 18.84
N HIS A 54 -11.49 0.48 18.03
CA HIS A 54 -11.00 -0.85 18.34
C HIS A 54 -9.61 -1.04 17.71
N ILE A 55 -8.62 -1.29 18.57
CA ILE A 55 -7.23 -1.51 18.17
C ILE A 55 -6.87 -2.96 18.45
N ARG A 56 -6.45 -3.67 17.43
CA ARG A 56 -6.04 -5.08 17.50
C ARG A 56 -4.61 -5.23 17.01
N MET A 57 -3.82 -6.03 17.71
CA MET A 57 -2.47 -6.40 17.29
C MET A 57 -2.33 -7.90 17.18
N ILE A 58 -2.08 -8.41 15.99
CA ILE A 58 -1.72 -9.80 15.73
C ILE A 58 -0.21 -9.87 15.60
N SER A 59 0.42 -10.46 16.60
CA SER A 59 1.85 -10.81 16.58
C SER A 59 2.05 -12.13 15.87
N SER A 60 3.03 -12.22 14.96
CA SER A 60 3.29 -13.42 14.16
C SER A 60 4.78 -13.66 13.95
N THR A 61 5.17 -14.92 13.97
CA THR A 61 6.52 -15.37 13.59
C THR A 61 6.74 -15.42 12.08
N GLU A 62 5.69 -15.26 11.29
CA GLU A 62 5.78 -15.18 9.84
C GLU A 62 6.51 -13.91 9.38
N ARG A 63 7.29 -14.00 8.32
CA ARG A 63 8.08 -12.89 7.80
C ARG A 63 7.74 -12.60 6.33
N GLY A 64 7.73 -11.32 5.99
CA GLY A 64 7.50 -10.79 4.65
C GLY A 64 6.31 -9.82 4.61
N LEU A 65 6.52 -8.65 4.00
CA LEU A 65 5.53 -7.58 3.96
C LEU A 65 4.21 -8.01 3.29
N SER A 66 4.28 -8.71 2.16
CA SER A 66 3.08 -9.20 1.47
C SER A 66 2.30 -10.23 2.29
N LYS A 67 2.97 -11.06 3.08
CA LYS A 67 2.33 -11.99 4.00
C LYS A 67 1.64 -11.24 5.14
N SER A 68 2.31 -10.24 5.72
CA SER A 68 1.73 -9.36 6.74
C SER A 68 0.46 -8.67 6.22
N ARG A 69 0.51 -8.08 5.02
CA ARG A 69 -0.66 -7.44 4.42
C ARG A 69 -1.79 -8.41 4.08
N ASN A 70 -1.48 -9.65 3.67
CA ASN A 70 -2.50 -10.67 3.47
C ASN A 70 -3.15 -11.09 4.79
N MET A 71 -2.35 -11.26 5.85
CA MET A 71 -2.87 -11.52 7.19
C MET A 71 -3.78 -10.38 7.67
N ALA A 72 -3.42 -9.13 7.38
CA ALA A 72 -4.27 -7.98 7.66
C ALA A 72 -5.59 -8.05 6.88
N LEU A 73 -5.57 -8.32 5.58
CA LEU A 73 -6.76 -8.49 4.75
C LEU A 73 -7.71 -9.58 5.26
N GLU A 74 -7.17 -10.69 5.72
CA GLU A 74 -7.94 -11.85 6.22
C GLU A 74 -8.60 -11.57 7.57
N ASN A 75 -8.00 -10.71 8.38
CA ASN A 75 -8.48 -10.38 9.73
C ASN A 75 -9.13 -8.99 9.83
N ALA A 76 -9.16 -8.22 8.75
CA ALA A 76 -9.80 -6.90 8.71
C ALA A 76 -11.32 -7.00 8.93
N CYS A 77 -11.88 -6.03 9.66
CA CYS A 77 -13.30 -5.89 9.94
C CYS A 77 -13.91 -4.62 9.34
N GLY A 78 -13.10 -3.62 8.99
CA GLY A 78 -13.56 -2.35 8.43
C GLY A 78 -14.26 -2.49 7.08
N ASP A 79 -15.24 -1.65 6.80
CA ASP A 79 -15.86 -1.56 5.47
C ASP A 79 -14.88 -1.01 4.44
N ILE A 80 -14.12 0.01 4.88
CA ILE A 80 -13.01 0.60 4.15
C ILE A 80 -11.73 0.24 4.89
N CYS A 81 -10.76 -0.28 4.17
CA CYS A 81 -9.42 -0.56 4.70
C CYS A 81 -8.40 0.39 4.09
N LEU A 82 -7.48 0.90 4.92
CA LEU A 82 -6.36 1.76 4.52
C LEU A 82 -5.04 1.07 4.84
N ILE A 83 -4.20 0.85 3.84
CA ILE A 83 -2.87 0.27 4.05
C ILE A 83 -1.97 1.32 4.69
N CYS A 84 -1.20 0.90 5.68
CA CYS A 84 -0.27 1.75 6.43
C CYS A 84 1.05 1.01 6.69
N ASP A 85 2.15 1.73 6.56
CA ASP A 85 3.48 1.28 6.98
C ASP A 85 3.85 1.95 8.32
N ASP A 86 4.94 1.57 8.96
CA ASP A 86 5.28 1.98 10.34
C ASP A 86 5.95 3.36 10.46
N ASP A 87 6.17 4.04 9.35
CA ASP A 87 6.77 5.38 9.26
C ASP A 87 5.78 6.49 8.85
N GLU A 88 4.49 6.22 8.90
CA GLU A 88 3.44 7.18 8.55
C GLU A 88 2.88 7.89 9.79
N ILE A 89 2.50 9.16 9.57
CA ILE A 89 1.79 9.99 10.56
C ILE A 89 0.55 10.55 9.88
N PHE A 90 -0.63 10.17 10.37
CA PHE A 90 -1.90 10.62 9.81
C PHE A 90 -2.18 12.09 10.12
N GLU A 91 -2.84 12.76 9.17
CA GLU A 91 -3.38 14.10 9.36
C GLU A 91 -4.64 14.06 10.23
N GLU A 92 -4.90 15.14 10.95
CA GLU A 92 -6.13 15.27 11.73
C GLU A 92 -7.36 15.18 10.82
N GLY A 93 -8.38 14.40 11.22
CA GLY A 93 -9.61 14.22 10.45
C GLY A 93 -9.48 13.34 9.19
N TYR A 94 -8.37 12.64 8.98
CA TYR A 94 -8.16 11.77 7.81
C TYR A 94 -9.27 10.71 7.66
N LYS A 95 -9.76 10.16 8.79
CA LYS A 95 -10.84 9.17 8.80
C LYS A 95 -12.10 9.69 8.12
N ASP A 96 -12.59 10.83 8.59
CA ASP A 96 -13.82 11.42 8.06
C ASP A 96 -13.66 11.86 6.60
N ALA A 97 -12.47 12.37 6.25
CA ALA A 97 -12.16 12.75 4.88
C ALA A 97 -12.19 11.54 3.94
N ILE A 98 -11.61 10.40 4.33
CA ILE A 98 -11.62 9.15 3.54
C ILE A 98 -13.05 8.62 3.40
N ILE A 99 -13.78 8.49 4.50
CA ILE A 99 -15.17 7.99 4.48
C ILE A 99 -16.03 8.85 3.57
N LYS A 100 -15.98 10.17 3.71
CA LYS A 100 -16.71 11.13 2.87
C LYS A 100 -16.42 10.94 1.38
N VAL A 101 -15.16 10.70 1.02
CA VAL A 101 -14.79 10.45 -0.39
C VAL A 101 -15.44 9.15 -0.89
N PHE A 102 -15.41 8.07 -0.10
CA PHE A 102 -16.05 6.82 -0.50
C PHE A 102 -17.59 6.93 -0.58
N GLU A 103 -18.22 7.74 0.27
CA GLU A 103 -19.66 8.05 0.18
C GLU A 103 -20.00 8.82 -1.10
N GLN A 104 -19.19 9.81 -1.44
CA GLN A 104 -19.37 10.62 -2.66
C GLN A 104 -19.04 9.85 -3.95
N MET A 105 -18.24 8.80 -3.84
CA MET A 105 -17.79 7.98 -4.97
C MET A 105 -18.19 6.51 -4.81
N PRO A 106 -19.50 6.18 -4.78
CA PRO A 106 -20.00 4.81 -4.50
C PRO A 106 -19.54 3.79 -5.55
N LYS A 107 -19.14 4.24 -6.73
CA LYS A 107 -18.62 3.38 -7.81
C LYS A 107 -17.11 3.18 -7.76
N ALA A 108 -16.39 3.83 -6.85
CA ALA A 108 -14.98 3.61 -6.65
C ALA A 108 -14.76 2.44 -5.68
N ASP A 109 -13.97 1.46 -6.09
CA ASP A 109 -13.66 0.28 -5.28
C ASP A 109 -12.33 0.47 -4.53
N VAL A 110 -11.37 1.13 -5.18
CA VAL A 110 -10.06 1.46 -4.62
C VAL A 110 -9.77 2.94 -4.89
N ILE A 111 -9.31 3.66 -3.87
CA ILE A 111 -8.93 5.07 -3.97
C ILE A 111 -7.53 5.25 -3.43
N THR A 112 -6.70 5.97 -4.17
CA THR A 112 -5.39 6.43 -3.69
C THR A 112 -5.48 7.92 -3.36
N PHE A 113 -4.85 8.32 -2.25
CA PHE A 113 -4.92 9.67 -1.69
C PHE A 113 -3.60 10.42 -1.85
N ALA A 114 -3.61 11.72 -1.58
CA ALA A 114 -2.41 12.54 -1.51
C ALA A 114 -1.73 12.39 -0.16
N LEU A 115 -0.41 12.60 -0.15
CA LEU A 115 0.45 12.54 1.04
C LEU A 115 1.42 13.73 1.05
N HIS A 116 1.85 14.14 2.22
CA HIS A 116 3.09 14.89 2.33
C HIS A 116 4.27 13.92 2.19
N HIS A 117 5.03 14.07 1.12
CA HIS A 117 6.20 13.24 0.83
C HIS A 117 7.36 14.11 0.34
N PRO A 118 8.58 13.99 0.92
CA PRO A 118 9.68 14.90 0.62
C PRO A 118 10.14 14.88 -0.84
N GLN A 119 9.97 13.75 -1.52
CA GLN A 119 10.47 13.55 -2.90
C GLN A 119 9.37 13.38 -3.95
N ARG A 120 8.08 13.36 -3.56
CA ARG A 120 6.97 13.12 -4.49
C ARG A 120 5.97 14.27 -4.47
N LYS A 121 5.54 14.65 -5.67
CA LYS A 121 4.43 15.59 -5.85
C LYS A 121 3.20 14.81 -6.32
N PHE A 122 2.08 15.07 -5.71
CA PHE A 122 0.81 14.46 -6.08
C PHE A 122 -0.01 15.43 -6.93
N PRO A 123 -0.82 14.93 -7.89
CA PRO A 123 -1.71 15.79 -8.68
C PRO A 123 -2.72 16.51 -7.77
N ASN A 124 -3.17 17.69 -8.20
CA ASN A 124 -4.18 18.48 -7.49
C ASN A 124 -5.62 18.27 -8.01
N HIS A 125 -5.84 17.24 -8.81
CA HIS A 125 -7.14 16.92 -9.39
C HIS A 125 -7.44 15.42 -9.27
N CYS A 126 -8.73 15.11 -9.11
CA CYS A 126 -9.25 13.74 -9.11
C CYS A 126 -9.10 13.12 -10.51
N LYS A 127 -8.71 11.84 -10.56
CA LYS A 127 -8.61 11.11 -11.82
C LYS A 127 -8.81 9.61 -11.64
N LYS A 128 -9.41 8.99 -12.66
CA LYS A 128 -9.47 7.53 -12.75
C LYS A 128 -8.07 6.97 -12.99
N LEU A 129 -7.72 5.91 -12.27
CA LEU A 129 -6.44 5.23 -12.43
C LEU A 129 -6.59 4.00 -13.34
N GLY A 130 -5.70 3.92 -14.31
CA GLY A 130 -5.43 2.72 -15.09
C GLY A 130 -4.08 2.12 -14.69
N TYR A 131 -3.56 1.21 -15.50
CA TYR A 131 -2.30 0.50 -15.23
C TYR A 131 -1.09 1.43 -15.01
N ILE A 132 -0.98 2.52 -15.77
CA ILE A 132 0.11 3.51 -15.60
C ILE A 132 -0.02 4.23 -14.27
N GLY A 133 -1.24 4.53 -13.83
CA GLY A 133 -1.49 5.13 -12.51
C GLY A 133 -1.15 4.18 -11.39
N ALA A 134 -1.55 2.92 -11.51
CA ALA A 134 -1.22 1.85 -10.55
C ALA A 134 0.29 1.68 -10.36
N LEU A 135 1.09 1.76 -11.44
CA LEU A 135 2.56 1.70 -11.37
C LEU A 135 3.21 2.88 -10.62
N LYS A 136 2.52 3.99 -10.49
CA LYS A 136 3.03 5.20 -9.82
C LYS A 136 2.56 5.36 -8.39
N SER A 137 1.64 4.50 -7.95
CA SER A 137 1.09 4.53 -6.59
C SER A 137 2.04 3.89 -5.57
N CYS A 138 1.92 4.31 -4.32
CA CYS A 138 2.63 3.75 -3.16
C CYS A 138 1.63 3.03 -2.25
N SER A 139 2.12 2.15 -1.37
CA SER A 139 1.30 1.40 -0.42
C SER A 139 0.43 2.28 0.46
N PHE A 140 1.05 3.22 1.10
CA PHE A 140 0.49 4.07 2.15
C PHE A 140 -0.53 5.14 1.68
N GLN A 141 -0.91 5.14 0.44
CA GLN A 141 -1.99 5.98 -0.09
C GLN A 141 -3.24 5.19 -0.47
N ILE A 142 -3.23 3.85 -0.30
CA ILE A 142 -4.23 2.95 -0.84
C ILE A 142 -5.30 2.64 0.20
N ALA A 143 -6.52 3.10 -0.07
CA ALA A 143 -7.72 2.65 0.62
C ALA A 143 -8.65 1.91 -0.35
N PHE A 144 -9.44 0.95 0.17
CA PHE A 144 -10.31 0.14 -0.66
C PHE A 144 -11.53 -0.37 0.11
N ARG A 145 -12.61 -0.67 -0.63
CA ARG A 145 -13.76 -1.41 -0.10
C ARG A 145 -13.34 -2.85 0.14
N ARG A 146 -13.27 -3.26 1.41
CA ARG A 146 -12.83 -4.60 1.82
C ARG A 146 -13.60 -5.70 1.11
N GLU A 147 -14.93 -5.61 1.11
CA GLU A 147 -15.79 -6.60 0.47
C GLU A 147 -15.44 -6.83 -1.00
N LYS A 148 -15.21 -5.74 -1.77
CA LYS A 148 -14.85 -5.82 -3.20
C LYS A 148 -13.55 -6.53 -3.48
N VAL A 149 -12.56 -6.32 -2.63
CA VAL A 149 -11.25 -7.00 -2.73
C VAL A 149 -11.38 -8.48 -2.37
N LEU A 150 -12.15 -8.80 -1.32
CA LEU A 150 -12.38 -10.19 -0.88
C LEU A 150 -13.23 -10.98 -1.88
N GLU A 151 -14.31 -10.42 -2.42
CA GLU A 151 -15.16 -11.03 -3.45
C GLU A 151 -14.35 -11.45 -4.69
N LYS A 152 -13.32 -10.67 -5.05
CA LYS A 152 -12.43 -10.96 -6.17
C LYS A 152 -11.24 -11.84 -5.81
N ASN A 153 -11.15 -12.27 -4.55
CA ASN A 153 -10.03 -13.06 -4.01
C ASN A 153 -8.66 -12.44 -4.31
N ILE A 154 -8.56 -11.10 -4.26
CA ILE A 154 -7.32 -10.38 -4.53
C ILE A 154 -6.44 -10.44 -3.29
N ARG A 155 -5.16 -10.74 -3.48
CA ARG A 155 -4.14 -10.85 -2.44
C ARG A 155 -2.83 -10.19 -2.87
N PHE A 156 -2.02 -9.81 -1.91
CA PHE A 156 -0.63 -9.41 -2.18
C PHE A 156 0.18 -10.63 -2.60
N ASP A 157 1.03 -10.45 -3.60
CA ASP A 157 1.91 -11.52 -4.09
C ASP A 157 3.05 -11.77 -3.09
N VAL A 158 2.99 -12.89 -2.39
CA VAL A 158 3.97 -13.27 -1.33
C VAL A 158 5.40 -13.45 -1.82
N LYS A 159 5.61 -13.49 -3.13
CA LYS A 159 6.95 -13.50 -3.73
C LYS A 159 7.53 -12.11 -3.95
N MET A 160 6.75 -11.05 -3.69
CA MET A 160 7.13 -9.64 -3.83
C MET A 160 7.14 -8.94 -2.47
N GLY A 161 7.86 -7.83 -2.40
CA GLY A 161 7.92 -6.98 -1.22
C GLY A 161 9.10 -7.26 -0.31
N SER A 162 9.19 -6.47 0.76
CA SER A 162 10.24 -6.56 1.76
C SER A 162 10.33 -7.95 2.38
N GLY A 163 11.55 -8.43 2.56
CA GLY A 163 11.82 -9.75 3.15
C GLY A 163 11.81 -10.92 2.15
N THR A 164 11.52 -10.67 0.85
CA THR A 164 11.52 -11.73 -0.17
C THR A 164 12.84 -11.88 -0.94
N GLY A 165 13.70 -10.87 -0.88
CA GLY A 165 14.92 -10.77 -1.72
C GLY A 165 14.66 -10.36 -3.17
N ASN A 166 13.40 -10.26 -3.60
CA ASN A 166 13.02 -9.99 -5.00
C ASN A 166 12.67 -8.52 -5.30
N GLY A 167 12.71 -7.66 -4.29
CA GLY A 167 12.34 -6.24 -4.41
C GLY A 167 10.86 -5.95 -4.20
N GLY A 168 10.51 -4.66 -4.22
CA GLY A 168 9.16 -4.15 -3.97
C GLY A 168 8.23 -4.22 -5.17
N GLY A 169 7.11 -3.46 -5.11
CA GLY A 169 6.11 -3.39 -6.16
C GLY A 169 4.92 -4.31 -5.91
N GLU A 170 4.81 -4.87 -4.71
CA GLU A 170 3.67 -5.68 -4.27
C GLU A 170 2.38 -4.87 -4.26
N GLU A 171 2.44 -3.60 -3.88
CA GLU A 171 1.32 -2.66 -3.95
C GLU A 171 0.89 -2.37 -5.40
N ASN A 172 1.87 -2.22 -6.30
CA ASN A 172 1.56 -2.03 -7.72
C ASN A 172 0.91 -3.28 -8.30
N LYS A 173 1.41 -4.48 -7.92
CA LYS A 173 0.81 -5.77 -8.31
C LYS A 173 -0.61 -5.89 -7.80
N PHE A 174 -0.86 -5.56 -6.52
CA PHE A 174 -2.19 -5.56 -5.92
C PHE A 174 -3.15 -4.64 -6.70
N LEU A 175 -2.76 -3.40 -6.98
CA LEU A 175 -3.58 -2.46 -7.76
C LEU A 175 -3.83 -2.95 -9.19
N MET A 176 -2.84 -3.57 -9.82
CA MET A 176 -3.01 -4.15 -11.16
C MET A 176 -3.97 -5.34 -11.15
N ASP A 177 -3.93 -6.17 -10.12
CA ASP A 177 -4.84 -7.29 -9.97
C ASP A 177 -6.27 -6.80 -9.68
N CYS A 178 -6.44 -5.72 -8.93
CA CYS A 178 -7.71 -5.01 -8.80
C CYS A 178 -8.25 -4.58 -10.18
N LEU A 179 -7.44 -3.92 -11.00
CA LEU A 179 -7.83 -3.51 -12.35
C LEU A 179 -8.19 -4.70 -13.25
N ARG A 180 -7.39 -5.77 -13.24
CA ARG A 180 -7.64 -6.99 -14.02
C ARG A 180 -8.94 -7.68 -13.62
N SER A 181 -9.30 -7.58 -12.35
CA SER A 181 -10.55 -8.12 -11.79
C SER A 181 -11.77 -7.22 -12.01
N GLY A 182 -11.61 -6.10 -12.71
CA GLY A 182 -12.67 -5.16 -13.08
C GLY A 182 -12.98 -4.12 -12.01
N LEU A 183 -12.20 -4.04 -10.91
CA LEU A 183 -12.38 -3.01 -9.89
C LEU A 183 -12.01 -1.62 -10.44
N LYS A 184 -12.70 -0.60 -9.92
CA LYS A 184 -12.55 0.79 -10.36
C LYS A 184 -11.62 1.54 -9.41
N LEU A 185 -10.49 1.96 -9.94
CA LEU A 185 -9.47 2.68 -9.20
C LEU A 185 -9.52 4.18 -9.49
N TRP A 186 -9.39 4.99 -8.44
CA TRP A 186 -9.35 6.44 -8.54
C TRP A 186 -8.20 7.01 -7.69
N TYR A 187 -7.73 8.18 -8.08
CA TYR A 187 -6.91 9.05 -7.25
C TYR A 187 -7.72 10.28 -6.86
N VAL A 188 -7.67 10.64 -5.58
CA VAL A 188 -8.34 11.82 -5.02
C VAL A 188 -7.31 12.68 -4.27
N PRO A 189 -7.22 14.00 -4.55
CA PRO A 189 -6.21 14.89 -3.98
C PRO A 189 -6.57 15.34 -2.55
N VAL A 190 -6.93 14.41 -1.68
CA VAL A 190 -7.15 14.64 -0.26
C VAL A 190 -5.89 14.19 0.47
N LEU A 191 -5.31 15.08 1.27
CA LEU A 191 -4.16 14.81 2.10
C LEU A 191 -4.58 14.00 3.32
N ILE A 192 -3.98 12.82 3.51
CA ILE A 192 -4.34 11.91 4.60
C ILE A 192 -3.21 11.62 5.59
N ALA A 193 -1.96 11.75 5.15
CA ALA A 193 -0.81 11.45 6.00
C ALA A 193 0.45 12.17 5.52
N THR A 194 1.41 12.26 6.43
CA THR A 194 2.81 12.64 6.16
C THR A 194 3.67 11.39 6.30
N VAL A 195 4.53 11.15 5.32
CA VAL A 195 5.50 10.04 5.36
C VAL A 195 6.80 10.53 5.96
N GLY A 196 7.33 9.79 6.93
CA GLY A 196 8.60 10.11 7.58
C GLY A 196 9.76 10.17 6.57
N GLN A 197 10.80 10.94 6.92
CA GLN A 197 12.03 11.04 6.13
C GLN A 197 12.94 9.81 6.31
N SER A 198 12.39 8.59 6.30
CA SER A 198 13.24 7.43 6.27
C SER A 198 14.03 7.46 4.95
N ASN A 199 15.34 7.58 5.04
CA ASN A 199 16.22 7.39 3.90
C ASN A 199 15.82 6.06 3.25
N SER A 200 15.23 6.14 2.07
CA SER A 200 14.80 4.97 1.32
C SER A 200 15.97 4.01 1.19
N GLN A 201 16.02 2.99 2.05
CA GLN A 201 17.08 1.98 2.05
C GLN A 201 17.02 1.09 0.78
N TRP A 202 16.03 1.33 -0.06
CA TRP A 202 15.71 0.52 -1.24
C TRP A 202 16.56 0.83 -2.47
N PHE A 203 17.08 2.05 -2.59
CA PHE A 203 17.88 2.46 -3.74
C PHE A 203 19.35 2.56 -3.35
N LYS A 204 20.13 1.54 -3.69
CA LYS A 204 21.60 1.47 -3.49
C LYS A 204 22.39 1.77 -4.77
N GLY A 205 21.82 2.54 -5.71
CA GLY A 205 22.41 2.79 -7.02
C GLY A 205 21.93 1.80 -8.11
N HIS A 206 22.36 2.05 -9.35
CA HIS A 206 22.02 1.24 -10.52
C HIS A 206 22.99 0.06 -10.65
N THR A 207 22.89 -0.88 -9.71
CA THR A 207 23.69 -2.11 -9.67
C THR A 207 23.07 -3.20 -10.54
N ASP A 208 23.82 -4.26 -10.89
CA ASP A 208 23.29 -5.44 -11.57
C ASP A 208 22.11 -6.06 -10.81
N GLN A 209 22.20 -6.10 -9.48
CA GLN A 209 21.10 -6.58 -8.65
C GLN A 209 19.84 -5.71 -8.78
N PHE A 210 20.01 -4.39 -8.88
CA PHE A 210 18.89 -3.47 -9.13
C PHE A 210 18.19 -3.80 -10.45
N PHE A 211 18.94 -4.01 -11.54
CA PHE A 211 18.37 -4.33 -12.85
C PHE A 211 17.71 -5.71 -12.88
N ARG A 212 18.32 -6.72 -12.27
CA ARG A 212 17.74 -8.06 -12.12
C ARG A 212 16.41 -8.02 -11.35
N ASN A 213 16.38 -7.37 -10.20
CA ASN A 213 15.16 -7.20 -9.41
C ASN A 213 14.10 -6.43 -10.20
N ARG A 214 14.48 -5.37 -10.90
CA ARG A 214 13.57 -4.58 -11.74
C ARG A 214 12.98 -5.39 -12.88
N GLY A 215 13.78 -6.17 -13.55
CA GLY A 215 13.33 -7.09 -14.62
C GLY A 215 12.35 -8.14 -14.09
N TRP A 216 12.67 -8.75 -12.96
CA TRP A 216 11.81 -9.72 -12.30
C TRP A 216 10.46 -9.12 -11.88
N VAL A 217 10.48 -7.96 -11.23
CA VAL A 217 9.26 -7.22 -10.82
C VAL A 217 8.42 -6.87 -12.04
N ASN A 218 9.02 -6.28 -13.08
CA ASN A 218 8.30 -5.88 -14.29
C ASN A 218 7.67 -7.09 -15.01
N ARG A 219 8.35 -8.24 -15.04
CA ARG A 219 7.78 -9.46 -15.59
C ARG A 219 6.52 -9.90 -14.85
N ARG A 220 6.50 -9.80 -13.52
CA ARG A 220 5.32 -10.13 -12.70
C ARG A 220 4.18 -9.12 -12.86
N LEU A 221 4.52 -7.84 -12.99
CA LEU A 221 3.53 -6.77 -13.17
C LEU A 221 2.92 -6.75 -14.58
N LEU A 222 3.75 -6.83 -15.61
CA LEU A 222 3.42 -6.52 -17.00
C LEU A 222 3.40 -7.75 -17.92
N GLY A 223 3.77 -8.91 -17.41
CA GLY A 223 4.01 -10.10 -18.23
C GLY A 223 5.28 -10.01 -19.07
N LEU A 224 5.52 -10.99 -19.93
CA LEU A 224 6.76 -11.09 -20.71
C LEU A 224 6.91 -9.91 -21.69
N ILE A 225 5.89 -9.65 -22.49
CA ILE A 225 5.92 -8.61 -23.54
C ILE A 225 6.07 -7.22 -22.90
N GLY A 226 5.28 -6.92 -21.86
CA GLY A 226 5.36 -5.64 -21.17
C GLY A 226 6.69 -5.43 -20.46
N ALA A 227 7.29 -6.48 -19.91
CA ALA A 227 8.62 -6.41 -19.30
C ALA A 227 9.71 -6.09 -20.33
N TRP A 228 9.67 -6.70 -21.52
CA TRP A 228 10.60 -6.38 -22.62
C TRP A 228 10.42 -4.95 -23.12
N ALA A 229 9.17 -4.50 -23.32
CA ALA A 229 8.89 -3.11 -23.71
C ALA A 229 9.42 -2.12 -22.66
N TYR A 230 9.24 -2.43 -21.37
CA TYR A 230 9.77 -1.60 -20.30
C TYR A 230 11.30 -1.62 -20.24
N ALA A 231 11.94 -2.78 -20.42
CA ALA A 231 13.40 -2.91 -20.48
C ALA A 231 13.97 -2.06 -21.62
N PHE A 232 13.38 -2.15 -22.81
CA PHE A 232 13.77 -1.33 -23.96
C PHE A 232 13.61 0.17 -23.66
N TYR A 233 12.45 0.58 -23.15
CA TYR A 233 12.21 1.96 -22.72
C TYR A 233 13.27 2.43 -21.72
N TYR A 234 13.57 1.62 -20.71
CA TYR A 234 14.53 1.97 -19.67
C TYR A 234 15.95 2.08 -20.22
N SER A 235 16.35 1.17 -21.11
CA SER A 235 17.66 1.18 -21.76
C SER A 235 17.87 2.39 -22.66
N VAL A 236 16.84 2.82 -23.39
CA VAL A 236 16.95 3.94 -24.33
C VAL A 236 16.72 5.29 -23.63
N VAL A 237 15.57 5.44 -22.95
CA VAL A 237 15.13 6.75 -22.41
C VAL A 237 15.79 7.06 -21.08
N LYS A 238 16.05 6.06 -20.23
CA LYS A 238 16.62 6.23 -18.90
C LYS A 238 18.14 6.05 -18.85
N HIS A 239 18.77 5.61 -19.93
CA HIS A 239 20.22 5.44 -20.01
C HIS A 239 21.04 6.65 -19.49
N PRO A 240 20.68 7.90 -19.79
CA PRO A 240 21.44 9.04 -19.26
C PRO A 240 21.53 9.10 -17.73
N HIS A 241 20.59 8.48 -17.01
CA HIS A 241 20.55 8.50 -15.54
C HIS A 241 21.51 7.48 -14.90
N TYR A 242 21.92 6.44 -15.62
CA TYR A 242 22.77 5.38 -15.07
C TYR A 242 24.02 5.05 -15.93
N LYS A 243 24.25 5.79 -17.01
CA LYS A 243 25.41 5.57 -17.93
C LYS A 243 26.78 5.66 -17.25
N LYS A 244 26.84 6.28 -16.06
CA LYS A 244 28.08 6.36 -15.25
C LYS A 244 28.29 5.09 -14.42
N ASP A 245 27.23 4.38 -14.10
CA ASP A 245 27.24 3.22 -13.21
C ASP A 245 27.23 1.91 -13.98
N ASN A 246 26.66 1.92 -15.21
CA ASN A 246 26.53 0.72 -16.05
C ASN A 246 26.52 1.06 -17.54
N SER A 247 27.10 0.16 -18.36
CA SER A 247 27.10 0.33 -19.81
C SER A 247 25.77 -0.08 -20.43
N PHE A 248 25.52 0.36 -21.68
CA PHE A 248 24.29 0.02 -22.42
C PHE A 248 24.15 -1.48 -22.71
N LEU A 249 25.24 -2.24 -22.67
CA LEU A 249 25.30 -3.66 -23.04
C LEU A 249 25.33 -4.63 -21.83
N HIS A 250 25.13 -4.13 -20.63
CA HIS A 250 25.03 -4.96 -19.42
C HIS A 250 23.61 -5.28 -19.02
#